data_c9b8491fbad6beaec1d45e7e57cbf293
#
_entry.id   c9b8491fbad6beaec1d45e7e57cbf293
#
_cell.length_a   1.000
_cell.length_b   1.000
_cell.length_c   1.000
_cell.angle_alpha   90.00
_cell.angle_beta   90.00
_cell.angle_gamma   90.00
#
_symmetry.space_group_name_H-M   'P 1'
#
loop_
_entity.id
_entity.type
_entity.pdbx_description
1 polymer ?
#
loop_
_entity_poly.entity_id
_entity_poly.type
_entity_poly.pdbx_seq_one_letter_code
_entity_poly.pdbx_strand_id
1 'polypeptide(L)'
;HRPDHYSDCPSWLGGACMKIYDITPIGKPRMTRADKWKQRPPVMRYRAFCDEVRLRKLTMPESGSHVTFVLPMPPSWSKKKRAEFSGKPHRAKPDCDNMLKALMDALYEDDAHIWDCRITKVWGEKGQIIIGECAP
;
A
#
# COMPACT_ATOMS: atom_id res chain seq x y z
N HIS A 1 16.36 15.14 -14.04
CA HIS A 1 14.88 15.00 -14.10
C HIS A 1 14.43 13.72 -13.40
N ARG A 2 13.49 13.84 -12.49
CA ARG A 2 12.93 12.68 -11.79
C ARG A 2 11.72 12.13 -12.52
N PRO A 3 11.54 10.81 -12.57
CA PRO A 3 10.28 10.24 -13.02
C PRO A 3 9.11 10.72 -12.16
N ASP A 4 7.93 10.83 -12.77
CA ASP A 4 6.74 11.37 -12.09
C ASP A 4 6.31 10.58 -10.87
N HIS A 5 6.66 9.29 -10.81
CA HIS A 5 6.30 8.42 -9.69
C HIS A 5 7.30 8.46 -8.54
N TYR A 6 8.36 9.25 -8.66
CA TYR A 6 9.28 9.48 -7.55
C TYR A 6 8.90 10.77 -6.82
N SER A 7 8.95 10.72 -5.52
CA SER A 7 8.81 11.90 -4.69
C SER A 7 9.85 11.86 -3.57
N ASP A 8 9.95 12.94 -2.80
CA ASP A 8 10.90 13.00 -1.70
C ASP A 8 10.58 11.93 -0.67
N CYS A 9 11.61 11.19 -0.26
CA CYS A 9 11.45 10.16 0.75
C CYS A 9 11.17 10.80 2.10
N PRO A 10 10.17 10.31 2.85
CA PRO A 10 9.99 10.75 4.23
C PRO A 10 11.24 10.49 5.07
N SER A 11 11.53 11.39 5.99
CA SER A 11 12.73 11.29 6.83
C SER A 11 12.81 9.99 7.64
N TRP A 12 11.66 9.44 8.01
CA TRP A 12 11.61 8.20 8.79
C TRP A 12 11.92 6.94 7.98
N LEU A 13 12.02 7.03 6.65
CA LEU A 13 12.41 5.91 5.78
C LEU A 13 13.92 5.81 5.57
N GLY A 14 14.70 6.79 6.02
CA GLY A 14 16.13 6.85 5.76
C GLY A 14 16.42 7.41 4.37
N GLY A 15 17.66 7.31 3.92
CA GLY A 15 18.14 7.92 2.68
C GLY A 15 17.98 7.10 1.41
N ALA A 16 17.35 5.92 1.47
CA ALA A 16 17.22 5.07 0.28
C ALA A 16 16.25 5.67 -0.73
N CYS A 17 16.57 5.54 -2.02
CA CYS A 17 15.69 6.00 -3.08
C CYS A 17 14.54 5.01 -3.24
N MET A 18 13.31 5.48 -3.12
CA MET A 18 12.10 4.67 -3.16
C MET A 18 11.07 5.30 -4.08
N LYS A 19 10.19 4.45 -4.63
CA LYS A 19 9.06 4.91 -5.41
C LYS A 19 7.87 5.09 -4.47
N ILE A 20 7.25 6.26 -4.51
CA ILE A 20 6.09 6.60 -3.68
C ILE A 20 4.88 6.78 -4.57
N TYR A 21 3.82 6.05 -4.29
CA TYR A 21 2.56 6.12 -5.03
C TYR A 21 1.47 6.64 -4.11
N ASP A 22 0.76 7.68 -4.54
CA ASP A 22 -0.36 8.25 -3.79
C ASP A 22 -1.63 7.42 -3.99
N ILE A 23 -1.60 6.21 -3.50
CA ILE A 23 -2.71 5.25 -3.55
C ILE A 23 -2.99 4.83 -2.12
N THR A 24 -4.22 4.99 -1.67
CA THR A 24 -4.61 4.54 -0.33
C THR A 24 -4.65 3.01 -0.30
N PRO A 25 -3.80 2.36 0.52
CA PRO A 25 -3.82 0.91 0.61
C PRO A 25 -5.11 0.40 1.25
N ILE A 26 -5.54 -0.77 0.82
CA ILE A 26 -6.72 -1.44 1.38
C ILE A 26 -6.43 -2.92 1.60
N GLY A 27 -7.25 -3.55 2.45
CA GLY A 27 -7.27 -4.99 2.56
C GLY A 27 -8.18 -5.59 1.48
N LYS A 28 -7.85 -6.79 1.01
CA LYS A 28 -8.69 -7.48 0.05
C LYS A 28 -9.99 -7.92 0.73
N PRO A 29 -11.17 -7.55 0.20
CA PRO A 29 -12.43 -8.00 0.77
C PRO A 29 -12.64 -9.48 0.51
N ARG A 30 -13.45 -10.12 1.36
CA ARG A 30 -13.86 -11.50 1.13
C ARG A 30 -14.78 -11.54 -0.08
N MET A 31 -14.35 -12.22 -1.15
CA MET A 31 -15.10 -12.33 -2.38
C MET A 31 -16.07 -13.50 -2.29
N THR A 32 -17.25 -13.35 -2.90
CA THR A 32 -18.25 -14.40 -3.00
C THR A 32 -18.65 -14.60 -4.46
N ARG A 33 -19.33 -15.72 -4.75
CA ARG A 33 -19.81 -15.99 -6.12
C ARG A 33 -20.77 -14.89 -6.61
N ALA A 34 -21.53 -14.31 -5.70
CA ALA A 34 -22.48 -13.25 -6.04
C ALA A 34 -21.81 -11.96 -6.47
N ASP A 35 -20.52 -11.79 -6.20
CA ASP A 35 -19.78 -10.56 -6.52
C ASP A 35 -19.58 -10.35 -8.03
N LYS A 36 -19.87 -11.35 -8.86
CA LYS A 36 -19.93 -11.16 -10.31
C LYS A 36 -21.09 -10.25 -10.73
N TRP A 37 -22.17 -10.28 -9.97
CA TRP A 37 -23.40 -9.56 -10.29
C TRP A 37 -23.73 -8.45 -9.29
N LYS A 38 -23.37 -8.63 -8.01
CA LYS A 38 -23.63 -7.66 -6.95
C LYS A 38 -22.45 -6.70 -6.83
N GLN A 39 -22.74 -5.41 -6.84
CA GLN A 39 -21.74 -4.38 -6.70
C GLN A 39 -21.68 -3.90 -5.25
N ARG A 40 -21.24 -4.78 -4.36
CA ARG A 40 -21.08 -4.41 -2.95
C ARG A 40 -20.01 -3.33 -2.80
N PRO A 41 -20.19 -2.32 -1.92
CA PRO A 41 -19.22 -1.25 -1.75
C PRO A 41 -17.78 -1.69 -1.47
N PRO A 42 -17.52 -2.69 -0.61
CA PRO A 42 -16.14 -3.17 -0.41
C PRO A 42 -15.50 -3.72 -1.68
N VAL A 43 -16.27 -4.43 -2.49
CA VAL A 43 -15.77 -5.00 -3.76
C VAL A 43 -15.51 -3.90 -4.76
N MET A 44 -16.38 -2.90 -4.83
CA MET A 44 -16.19 -1.76 -5.72
C MET A 44 -14.95 -0.96 -5.35
N ARG A 45 -14.70 -0.74 -4.06
CA ARG A 45 -13.47 -0.09 -3.59
C ARG A 45 -12.23 -0.90 -3.96
N TYR A 46 -12.29 -2.21 -3.84
CA TYR A 46 -11.19 -3.08 -4.21
C TYR A 46 -10.90 -3.01 -5.72
N ARG A 47 -11.93 -3.03 -6.55
CA ARG A 47 -11.77 -2.91 -8.00
C ARG A 47 -11.16 -1.56 -8.38
N ALA A 48 -11.62 -0.49 -7.75
CA ALA A 48 -11.06 0.85 -7.96
C ALA A 48 -9.59 0.91 -7.55
N PHE A 49 -9.23 0.26 -6.44
CA PHE A 49 -7.85 0.14 -5.99
C PHE A 49 -6.99 -0.59 -7.04
N CYS A 50 -7.46 -1.71 -7.56
CA CYS A 50 -6.74 -2.46 -8.60
C CYS A 50 -6.55 -1.63 -9.86
N ASP A 51 -7.58 -0.90 -10.28
CA ASP A 51 -7.50 -0.03 -11.44
C ASP A 51 -6.48 1.09 -11.25
N GLU A 52 -6.46 1.69 -10.07
CA GLU A 52 -5.51 2.75 -9.72
C GLU A 52 -4.07 2.25 -9.72
N VAL A 53 -3.83 1.07 -9.14
CA VAL A 53 -2.50 0.43 -9.14
C VAL A 53 -2.00 0.22 -10.58
N ARG A 54 -2.86 -0.27 -11.44
CA ARG A 54 -2.52 -0.52 -12.85
C ARG A 54 -2.32 0.77 -13.63
N LEU A 55 -3.18 1.76 -13.39
CA LEU A 55 -3.08 3.06 -14.05
C LEU A 55 -1.77 3.76 -13.72
N ARG A 56 -1.33 3.69 -12.48
CA ARG A 56 -0.07 4.29 -12.04
C ARG A 56 1.15 3.45 -12.34
N LYS A 57 0.95 2.28 -12.95
CA LYS A 57 2.03 1.37 -13.36
C LYS A 57 2.97 1.03 -12.20
N LEU A 58 2.39 0.77 -11.04
CA LEU A 58 3.16 0.37 -9.87
C LEU A 58 3.90 -0.93 -10.18
N THR A 59 5.16 -0.99 -9.80
CA THR A 59 5.99 -2.18 -9.97
C THR A 59 6.70 -2.49 -8.68
N MET A 60 7.02 -3.76 -8.44
CA MET A 60 7.82 -4.13 -7.29
C MET A 60 8.90 -5.13 -7.68
N PRO A 61 10.09 -5.06 -7.05
CA PRO A 61 11.15 -6.02 -7.32
C PRO A 61 10.72 -7.44 -6.98
N GLU A 62 11.21 -8.40 -7.73
CA GLU A 62 10.94 -9.82 -7.49
C GLU A 62 11.59 -10.32 -6.20
N SER A 63 12.71 -9.72 -5.84
CA SER A 63 13.50 -10.11 -4.67
C SER A 63 13.93 -8.87 -3.90
N GLY A 64 13.91 -8.97 -2.57
CA GLY A 64 14.34 -7.88 -1.70
C GLY A 64 13.42 -6.68 -1.71
N SER A 65 12.17 -6.83 -2.12
CA SER A 65 11.25 -5.72 -2.12
C SER A 65 10.81 -5.36 -0.71
N HIS A 66 10.69 -4.06 -0.44
CA HIS A 66 10.16 -3.57 0.81
C HIS A 66 8.93 -2.70 0.51
N VAL A 67 7.78 -3.20 0.86
CA VAL A 67 6.51 -2.52 0.66
C VAL A 67 6.09 -1.87 1.97
N THR A 68 5.94 -0.55 1.96
CA THR A 68 5.43 0.19 3.11
C THR A 68 4.03 0.70 2.77
N PHE A 69 3.05 0.26 3.54
CA PHE A 69 1.69 0.75 3.45
C PHE A 69 1.51 1.88 4.45
N VAL A 70 1.24 3.08 3.94
CA VAL A 70 0.94 4.25 4.77
C VAL A 70 -0.57 4.42 4.77
N LEU A 71 -1.15 4.31 5.96
CA LEU A 71 -2.60 4.43 6.12
C LEU A 71 -2.95 5.80 6.70
N PRO A 72 -3.99 6.45 6.16
CA PRO A 72 -4.37 7.77 6.65
C PRO A 72 -4.91 7.69 8.07
N MET A 73 -4.53 8.65 8.89
CA MET A 73 -5.04 8.76 10.26
C MET A 73 -6.51 9.20 10.22
N PRO A 74 -7.34 8.72 11.16
CA PRO A 74 -8.75 9.13 11.20
C PRO A 74 -8.89 10.65 11.32
N PRO A 75 -9.81 11.26 10.57
CA PRO A 75 -10.01 12.72 10.64
C PRO A 75 -10.44 13.21 12.02
N SER A 76 -11.02 12.32 12.84
CA SER A 76 -11.46 12.65 14.20
C SER A 76 -10.30 12.84 15.19
N TRP A 77 -9.09 12.41 14.85
CA TRP A 77 -7.93 12.58 15.72
C TRP A 77 -7.52 14.05 15.80
N SER A 78 -7.13 14.50 17.01
CA SER A 78 -6.61 15.84 17.20
C SER A 78 -5.28 16.04 16.48
N LYS A 79 -4.90 17.29 16.25
CA LYS A 79 -3.60 17.61 15.64
C LYS A 79 -2.44 17.05 16.44
N LYS A 80 -2.54 17.10 17.77
CA LYS A 80 -1.51 16.57 18.66
C LYS A 80 -1.36 15.05 18.48
N LYS A 81 -2.47 14.33 18.44
CA LYS A 81 -2.46 12.87 18.25
C LYS A 81 -1.94 12.50 16.86
N ARG A 82 -2.34 13.24 15.82
CA ARG A 82 -1.86 13.01 14.47
C ARG A 82 -0.35 13.21 14.36
N ALA A 83 0.19 14.25 14.98
CA ALA A 83 1.63 14.51 15.00
C ALA A 83 2.38 13.40 15.75
N GLU A 84 1.80 12.89 16.84
CA GLU A 84 2.41 11.84 17.64
C GLU A 84 2.46 10.51 16.89
N PHE A 85 1.42 10.14 16.16
CA PHE A 85 1.31 8.85 15.48
C PHE A 85 1.87 8.84 14.06
N SER A 86 2.14 9.98 13.46
CA SER A 86 2.69 10.04 12.10
C SER A 86 4.00 9.26 11.99
N GLY A 87 4.06 8.30 11.08
CA GLY A 87 5.22 7.43 10.92
C GLY A 87 5.33 6.30 11.93
N LYS A 88 4.43 6.23 12.89
CA LYS A 88 4.42 5.17 13.90
C LYS A 88 3.76 3.89 13.38
N PRO A 89 4.09 2.72 13.97
CA PRO A 89 3.49 1.47 13.55
C PRO A 89 1.97 1.49 13.58
N HIS A 90 1.37 1.00 12.51
CA HIS A 90 -0.07 0.83 12.39
C HIS A 90 -0.43 -0.58 12.86
N ARG A 91 -1.10 -0.68 13.99
CA ARG A 91 -1.42 -1.97 14.64
C ARG A 91 -2.90 -2.31 14.61
N ALA A 92 -3.61 -1.78 13.64
CA ALA A 92 -5.04 -2.01 13.45
C ALA A 92 -5.28 -2.69 12.11
N LYS A 93 -6.54 -3.06 11.83
CA LYS A 93 -6.90 -3.61 10.52
C LYS A 93 -6.78 -2.53 9.45
N PRO A 94 -6.49 -2.90 8.20
CA PRO A 94 -6.35 -4.26 7.70
C PRO A 94 -4.99 -4.89 8.03
N ASP A 95 -4.92 -6.23 8.02
CA ASP A 95 -3.71 -6.98 8.31
C ASP A 95 -2.68 -6.87 7.18
N CYS A 96 -1.38 -6.99 7.52
CA CYS A 96 -0.30 -6.91 6.54
C CYS A 96 -0.47 -7.87 5.37
N ASP A 97 -0.75 -9.13 5.65
CA ASP A 97 -0.91 -10.16 4.63
C ASP A 97 -2.09 -9.87 3.72
N ASN A 98 -3.18 -9.37 4.27
CA ASN A 98 -4.37 -9.04 3.50
C ASN A 98 -4.14 -7.83 2.57
N MET A 99 -3.37 -6.85 3.02
CA MET A 99 -3.00 -5.70 2.20
C MET A 99 -2.04 -6.11 1.09
N LEU A 100 -1.06 -6.95 1.42
CA LEU A 100 -0.14 -7.46 0.41
C LEU A 100 -0.88 -8.28 -0.65
N LYS A 101 -1.83 -9.10 -0.22
CA LYS A 101 -2.65 -9.89 -1.14
C LYS A 101 -3.43 -9.00 -2.11
N ALA A 102 -4.02 -7.92 -1.61
CA ALA A 102 -4.73 -6.98 -2.46
C ALA A 102 -3.79 -6.36 -3.51
N LEU A 103 -2.59 -5.95 -3.10
CA LEU A 103 -1.60 -5.37 -4.00
C LEU A 103 -1.12 -6.38 -5.04
N MET A 104 -0.77 -7.59 -4.60
CA MET A 104 -0.29 -8.64 -5.50
C MET A 104 -1.33 -9.02 -6.54
N ASP A 105 -2.59 -9.18 -6.11
CA ASP A 105 -3.68 -9.51 -7.03
C ASP A 105 -3.95 -8.38 -8.03
N ALA A 106 -3.67 -7.14 -7.66
CA ALA A 106 -3.78 -6.01 -8.58
C ALA A 106 -2.66 -5.98 -9.62
N LEU A 107 -1.47 -6.43 -9.23
CA LEU A 107 -0.29 -6.39 -10.09
C LEU A 107 -0.13 -7.60 -11.00
N TYR A 108 -0.46 -8.78 -10.52
CA TYR A 108 -0.12 -10.05 -11.18
C TYR A 108 -1.29 -11.00 -11.24
N GLU A 109 -1.39 -11.76 -12.32
CA GLU A 109 -2.30 -12.91 -12.39
C GLU A 109 -1.78 -14.04 -11.52
N ASP A 110 -0.46 -14.23 -11.51
CA ASP A 110 0.23 -15.21 -10.68
C ASP A 110 1.41 -14.51 -10.00
N ASP A 111 1.35 -14.45 -8.67
CA ASP A 111 2.37 -13.79 -7.85
C ASP A 111 3.41 -14.76 -7.29
N ALA A 112 3.42 -16.02 -7.74
CA ALA A 112 4.31 -17.05 -7.23
C ALA A 112 5.79 -16.72 -7.43
N HIS A 113 6.11 -15.85 -8.38
CA HIS A 113 7.50 -15.45 -8.64
C HIS A 113 8.08 -14.49 -7.59
N ILE A 114 7.23 -13.86 -6.79
CA ILE A 114 7.68 -12.99 -5.69
C ILE A 114 7.99 -13.89 -4.49
N TRP A 115 9.25 -13.96 -4.13
CA TRP A 115 9.70 -14.90 -3.10
C TRP A 115 10.38 -14.22 -1.91
N ASP A 116 10.63 -12.93 -1.97
CA ASP A 116 11.32 -12.20 -0.90
C ASP A 116 10.73 -10.80 -0.80
N CYS A 117 9.91 -10.58 0.23
CA CYS A 117 9.19 -9.32 0.39
C CYS A 117 9.02 -9.00 1.88
N ARG A 118 9.39 -7.77 2.23
CA ARG A 118 9.16 -7.23 3.56
C ARG A 118 7.98 -6.26 3.53
N ILE A 119 7.14 -6.32 4.56
CA ILE A 119 5.95 -5.47 4.67
C ILE A 119 6.04 -4.64 5.94
N THR A 120 5.73 -3.35 5.82
CA THR A 120 5.63 -2.44 6.96
C THR A 120 4.33 -1.66 6.84
N LYS A 121 3.61 -1.50 7.95
CA LYS A 121 2.42 -0.63 8.01
C LYS A 121 2.68 0.51 8.97
N VAL A 122 2.41 1.73 8.52
CA VAL A 122 2.57 2.93 9.35
C VAL A 122 1.40 3.88 9.16
N TRP A 123 1.21 4.76 10.13
CA TRP A 123 0.26 5.85 10.02
C TRP A 123 0.87 7.01 9.24
N GLY A 124 0.07 7.73 8.48
CA GLY A 124 0.51 8.95 7.78
C GLY A 124 -0.65 9.91 7.56
N GLU A 125 -0.33 11.06 7.01
CA GLU A 125 -1.33 12.11 6.71
C GLU A 125 -2.29 11.66 5.60
N LYS A 126 -1.77 10.96 4.61
CA LYS A 126 -2.55 10.44 3.49
C LYS A 126 -2.14 9.01 3.17
N GLY A 127 -3.01 8.29 2.47
CA GLY A 127 -2.71 6.94 2.03
C GLY A 127 -1.63 6.93 0.96
N GLN A 128 -0.64 6.04 1.14
CA GLN A 128 0.45 5.87 0.18
C GLN A 128 0.92 4.43 0.16
N ILE A 129 1.50 4.02 -0.96
CA ILE A 129 2.23 2.75 -1.07
C ILE A 129 3.65 3.11 -1.49
N ILE A 130 4.62 2.68 -0.70
CA ILE A 130 6.03 2.98 -0.93
C ILE A 130 6.76 1.68 -1.24
N ILE A 131 7.40 1.61 -2.40
CA ILE A 131 8.13 0.42 -2.85
C ILE A 131 9.62 0.75 -2.87
N GLY A 132 10.39 -0.04 -2.14
CA GLY A 132 11.84 0.07 -2.12
C GLY A 132 12.48 -1.30 -2.21
N GLU A 133 13.81 -1.33 -2.23
CA GLU A 133 14.58 -2.56 -2.15
C GLU A 133 15.31 -2.62 -0.81
N CYS A 134 15.22 -3.78 -0.16
CA CYS A 134 16.02 -4.02 1.04
C CYS A 134 17.50 -4.13 0.64
N ALA A 135 18.36 -3.53 1.45
CA ALA A 135 19.79 -3.73 1.28
C ALA A 135 20.13 -5.21 1.47
N PRO A 136 21.02 -5.76 0.64
CA PRO A 136 21.46 -7.15 0.78
C PRO A 136 22.16 -7.41 2.12
#